data_0218569c36aca7da27ca4e7fcc2755fa
#
_entry.id   0218569c36aca7da27ca4e7fcc2755fa
#
_cell.length_a   1.000
_cell.length_b   1.000
_cell.length_c   1.000
_cell.angle_alpha   90.00
_cell.angle_beta   90.00
_cell.angle_gamma   90.00
#
_symmetry.space_group_name_H-M   'P 1'
#
loop_
_entity.id
_entity.type
_entity.pdbx_description
1 polymer ?
#
loop_
_entity_poly.entity_id
_entity_poly.type
_entity_poly.pdbx_seq_one_letter_code
_entity_poly.pdbx_strand_id
1 'polypeptide(L)'
;MTGVAMVVAAXLSACGQAQTVPRKAARLTIDGVTHTTRPATCSQEHSYRTIDVRNHDSTVQAVVLLSGDRVIPQWVKIRNVDGFNGSFWHGGXGNARADRARNTYTVAGSAYGISSKKPNTVVSTDFNILAEC
;
A
#
# COMPACT_ATOMS: atom_id res chain seq x y z
N MET A 1 -49.92 40.22 16.24
CA MET A 1 -49.47 39.97 16.10
C MET A 1 -48.64 39.30 15.76
N THR A 2 -48.11 38.88 15.39
CA THR A 2 -47.43 38.39 15.02
C THR A 2 -46.49 37.67 14.95
N GLY A 3 -46.03 37.04 14.81
CA GLY A 3 -45.30 36.23 14.69
C GLY A 3 -44.20 35.98 14.28
N VAL A 4 -43.64 35.63 14.12
CA VAL A 4 -42.52 35.44 13.68
C VAL A 4 -41.72 34.49 13.59
N ALA A 5 -41.42 33.96 13.22
CA ALA A 5 -40.65 33.05 12.99
C ALA A 5 -39.48 32.83 12.95
N MET A 6 -38.96 32.34 12.83
CA MET A 6 -37.80 32.16 12.84
C MET A 6 -37.11 31.21 12.37
N VAL A 7 -36.53 30.90 12.05
CA VAL A 7 -35.80 30.09 11.52
C VAL A 7 -34.76 29.66 11.71
N VAL A 8 -34.21 29.02 11.57
CA VAL A 8 -33.17 28.53 11.83
C VAL A 8 -32.41 27.85 11.14
N ALA A 9 -31.85 27.78 10.75
CA ALA A 9 -30.93 27.29 10.00
C ALA A 9 -30.09 26.41 10.23
N ALA A 10 -29.93 25.88 10.43
CA ALA A 10 -29.13 25.03 10.75
C ALA A 10 -28.19 24.40 9.99
N UNK A 11 -27.76 23.87 9.53
CA UNK A 11 -27.23 23.54 9.26
C UNK A 11 -26.45 23.49 8.95
N LEU A 12 -25.92 23.73 8.66
CA LEU A 12 -24.88 23.84 8.32
C LEU A 12 -23.91 23.06 8.72
N SER A 13 -23.97 22.52 9.42
CA SER A 13 -22.93 21.84 9.89
C SER A 13 -22.46 20.93 8.88
N ALA A 14 -23.19 20.53 8.13
CA ALA A 14 -22.79 19.61 7.18
C ALA A 14 -21.55 20.01 6.56
N CYS A 15 -21.38 21.16 6.34
CA CYS A 15 -20.20 21.53 5.74
C CYS A 15 -19.06 21.19 6.50
N GLY A 16 -19.08 21.23 7.66
CA GLY A 16 -17.90 21.08 8.42
C GLY A 16 -17.51 19.66 8.35
N GLN A 17 -18.38 18.83 7.97
CA GLN A 17 -18.04 17.58 8.06
C GLN A 17 -17.06 17.19 7.18
N ALA A 18 -16.08 16.81 7.53
CA ALA A 18 -15.01 16.36 6.79
C ALA A 18 -15.44 15.35 5.90
N GLN A 19 -15.40 15.52 4.81
CA GLN A 19 -15.70 14.58 4.01
C GLN A 19 -14.61 13.70 3.81
N THR A 20 -14.19 12.89 4.51
CA THR A 20 -13.10 11.99 4.37
C THR A 20 -13.49 10.96 3.40
N VAL A 21 -12.92 10.93 2.31
CA VAL A 21 -13.17 9.92 1.33
C VAL A 21 -12.31 8.74 1.70
N PRO A 22 -12.86 7.58 1.96
CA PRO A 22 -12.06 6.43 2.35
C PRO A 22 -11.13 6.01 1.23
N ARG A 23 -9.94 5.64 1.55
CA ARG A 23 -9.02 5.19 0.54
C ARG A 23 -9.44 3.81 0.06
N LYS A 24 -9.05 3.47 -1.14
CA LYS A 24 -9.43 2.21 -1.70
C LYS A 24 -8.62 1.09 -1.11
N ALA A 25 -9.15 -0.08 -1.13
CA ALA A 25 -8.43 -1.26 -0.69
C ALA A 25 -7.18 -1.41 -1.54
N ALA A 26 -6.16 -2.00 -0.97
CA ALA A 26 -4.96 -2.24 -1.72
C ALA A 26 -5.07 -3.62 -2.38
N ARG A 27 -4.25 -3.86 -3.37
CA ARG A 27 -4.23 -5.12 -4.01
C ARG A 27 -2.83 -5.66 -3.96
N LEU A 28 -2.70 -6.90 -3.57
CA LEU A 28 -1.42 -7.51 -3.43
C LEU A 28 -1.42 -8.79 -4.22
N THR A 29 -0.58 -8.91 -5.22
CA THR A 29 -0.48 -10.12 -6.01
C THR A 29 0.86 -10.78 -5.73
N ILE A 30 0.83 -12.00 -5.23
CA ILE A 30 2.05 -12.73 -4.93
C ILE A 30 1.96 -14.07 -5.67
N ASP A 31 2.93 -14.34 -6.48
CA ASP A 31 3.01 -15.57 -7.24
C ASP A 31 1.71 -15.74 -8.04
N GLY A 32 1.21 -14.69 -8.60
CA GLY A 32 0.03 -14.75 -9.45
C GLY A 32 -1.31 -14.74 -8.74
N VAL A 33 -1.33 -14.78 -7.43
CA VAL A 33 -2.57 -14.81 -6.67
C VAL A 33 -2.83 -13.44 -6.10
N THR A 34 -3.97 -12.85 -6.40
CA THR A 34 -4.28 -11.49 -5.96
C THR A 34 -5.16 -11.50 -4.73
N HIS A 35 -4.77 -10.69 -3.75
CA HIS A 35 -5.54 -10.51 -2.54
C HIS A 35 -5.95 -9.04 -2.46
N THR A 36 -7.19 -8.79 -2.13
CA THR A 36 -7.65 -7.43 -1.88
C THR A 36 -7.56 -7.25 -0.38
N THR A 37 -6.86 -6.23 0.06
CA THR A 37 -6.58 -6.07 1.47
C THR A 37 -7.21 -4.79 1.99
N ARG A 38 -6.96 -4.43 3.22
CA ARG A 38 -7.39 -3.18 3.75
C ARG A 38 -6.62 -2.09 3.04
N PRO A 39 -7.08 -0.86 3.06
CA PRO A 39 -6.31 0.23 2.46
C PRO A 39 -4.93 0.30 3.07
N ALA A 40 -3.95 0.68 2.29
CA ALA A 40 -2.59 0.75 2.77
C ALA A 40 -2.44 1.88 3.77
N THR A 41 -1.47 1.77 4.65
CA THR A 41 -1.10 2.83 5.55
C THR A 41 0.21 3.37 5.02
N CYS A 42 0.27 4.65 4.77
CA CYS A 42 1.45 5.23 4.18
C CYS A 42 2.05 6.29 5.08
N SER A 43 3.35 6.39 5.08
CA SER A 43 4.04 7.44 5.82
C SER A 43 5.21 7.92 4.99
N GLN A 44 5.73 9.07 5.31
CA GLN A 44 6.85 9.59 4.56
C GLN A 44 7.83 10.24 5.50
N GLU A 45 9.12 9.97 5.34
CA GLU A 45 10.13 10.58 6.11
C GLU A 45 11.17 11.05 5.14
N HIS A 46 11.35 12.34 4.99
CA HIS A 46 12.23 12.93 4.02
C HIS A 46 11.71 12.50 2.64
N SER A 47 12.54 11.93 1.82
CA SER A 47 12.12 11.52 0.49
C SER A 47 11.74 10.05 0.42
N TYR A 48 11.66 9.37 1.57
CA TYR A 48 11.32 7.96 1.56
C TYR A 48 9.86 7.77 1.94
N ARG A 49 9.14 7.06 1.09
CA ARG A 49 7.73 6.77 1.35
C ARG A 49 7.60 5.31 1.72
N THR A 50 6.94 5.03 2.85
CA THR A 50 6.71 3.67 3.28
C THR A 50 5.25 3.32 3.05
N ILE A 51 4.99 2.18 2.43
CA ILE A 51 3.66 1.71 2.15
C ILE A 51 3.47 0.39 2.87
N ASP A 52 2.51 0.34 3.79
CA ASP A 52 2.26 -0.85 4.56
C ASP A 52 0.92 -1.43 4.16
N VAL A 53 0.90 -2.69 3.78
CA VAL A 53 -0.32 -3.38 3.40
C VAL A 53 -0.51 -4.57 4.31
N ARG A 54 -1.67 -4.69 4.93
CA ARG A 54 -1.92 -5.79 5.84
C ARG A 54 -3.19 -6.52 5.51
N ASN A 55 -3.18 -7.83 5.73
CA ASN A 55 -4.33 -8.64 5.48
C ASN A 55 -4.29 -9.79 6.47
N HIS A 56 -5.11 -9.82 7.47
CA HIS A 56 -5.11 -10.84 8.50
C HIS A 56 -3.71 -10.95 9.11
N ASP A 57 -3.03 -12.05 8.93
CA ASP A 57 -1.72 -12.20 9.52
C ASP A 57 -0.64 -12.04 8.46
N SER A 58 -0.95 -11.46 7.32
CA SER A 58 0.05 -11.24 6.29
C SER A 58 0.39 -9.77 6.28
N THR A 59 1.63 -9.44 6.02
CA THR A 59 2.01 -8.04 5.87
C THR A 59 2.98 -7.87 4.73
N VAL A 60 2.88 -6.76 4.04
CA VAL A 60 3.85 -6.42 3.01
C VAL A 60 4.19 -4.96 3.24
N GLN A 61 5.48 -4.66 3.26
CA GLN A 61 5.90 -3.30 3.44
C GLN A 61 6.84 -2.94 2.32
N ALA A 62 6.63 -1.84 1.68
CA ALA A 62 7.49 -1.37 0.60
C ALA A 62 7.98 0.02 0.94
N VAL A 63 9.23 0.30 0.62
CA VAL A 63 9.79 1.63 0.79
C VAL A 63 10.32 2.07 -0.56
N VAL A 64 9.91 3.27 -0.98
CA VAL A 64 10.38 3.83 -2.23
C VAL A 64 11.00 5.20 -1.96
N LEU A 65 11.94 5.57 -2.80
CA LEU A 65 12.59 6.86 -2.71
C LEU A 65 11.94 7.74 -3.77
N LEU A 66 11.48 8.91 -3.36
CA LEU A 66 10.87 9.84 -4.30
C LEU A 66 11.94 10.81 -4.76
N SER A 67 12.25 10.79 -6.04
CA SER A 67 13.29 11.63 -6.57
C SER A 67 12.74 12.36 -7.79
N GLY A 68 12.30 13.56 -7.61
CA GLY A 68 11.67 14.31 -8.67
C GLY A 68 10.38 13.61 -9.02
N ASP A 69 10.18 13.27 -10.27
CA ASP A 69 8.99 12.57 -10.65
C ASP A 69 9.28 11.08 -10.74
N ARG A 70 10.42 10.61 -10.23
CA ARG A 70 10.76 9.20 -10.29
C ARG A 70 10.47 8.57 -8.93
N VAL A 71 10.07 7.32 -8.96
CA VAL A 71 9.82 6.56 -7.76
C VAL A 71 10.73 5.36 -7.83
N ILE A 72 11.65 5.23 -6.90
CA ILE A 72 12.67 4.21 -6.97
C ILE A 72 12.51 3.24 -5.83
N PRO A 73 12.23 1.97 -6.09
CA PRO A 73 12.03 1.02 -5.01
C PRO A 73 13.29 0.81 -4.22
N GLN A 74 13.20 0.80 -2.92
CA GLN A 74 14.34 0.59 -2.06
C GLN A 74 14.31 -0.80 -1.47
N TRP A 75 13.18 -1.22 -0.94
CA TRP A 75 13.05 -2.59 -0.49
C TRP A 75 11.58 -2.94 -0.32
N VAL A 76 11.32 -4.24 -0.32
CA VAL A 76 10.00 -4.77 -0.10
C VAL A 76 10.17 -5.97 0.81
N LYS A 77 9.36 -6.05 1.88
CA LYS A 77 9.39 -7.19 2.76
C LYS A 77 8.03 -7.83 2.73
N ILE A 78 7.96 -9.11 2.45
CA ILE A 78 6.72 -9.86 2.38
C ILE A 78 6.71 -10.87 3.50
N ARG A 79 5.68 -10.83 4.36
CA ARG A 79 5.58 -11.75 5.45
C ARG A 79 4.30 -12.53 5.40
N ASN A 80 4.44 -13.83 5.29
CA ASN A 80 3.34 -14.74 5.38
C ASN A 80 2.19 -14.47 4.42
N VAL A 81 2.49 -14.34 3.15
CA VAL A 81 1.46 -14.21 2.17
C VAL A 81 1.37 -15.56 1.47
N ASP A 82 0.31 -16.31 1.72
CA ASP A 82 0.12 -17.65 1.22
C ASP A 82 1.33 -18.50 1.56
N GLY A 83 1.91 -18.27 2.73
CA GLY A 83 3.05 -19.05 3.17
C GLY A 83 4.40 -18.56 2.68
N PHE A 84 4.44 -17.49 1.92
CA PHE A 84 5.71 -16.98 1.40
C PHE A 84 6.24 -15.86 2.27
N ASN A 85 7.55 -15.90 2.58
CA ASN A 85 8.23 -14.86 3.31
C ASN A 85 9.46 -14.52 2.49
N GLY A 86 9.58 -13.30 2.06
CA GLY A 86 10.73 -12.92 1.24
C GLY A 86 10.91 -11.44 1.13
N SER A 87 11.90 -11.03 0.39
CA SER A 87 12.18 -9.62 0.26
C SER A 87 12.90 -9.27 -1.02
N PHE A 88 12.86 -8.00 -1.33
CA PHE A 88 13.62 -7.41 -2.41
C PHE A 88 14.44 -6.30 -1.78
N TRP A 89 15.68 -6.13 -2.16
CA TRP A 89 16.50 -5.03 -1.70
C TRP A 89 17.18 -4.40 -2.90
N HIS A 90 17.13 -3.08 -2.97
CA HIS A 90 17.77 -2.34 -4.05
C HIS A 90 19.24 -2.71 -4.06
N GLY A 91 19.73 -3.13 -5.18
CA GLY A 91 21.12 -3.54 -5.29
C GLY A 91 21.39 -4.95 -4.83
N GLY A 92 20.43 -5.59 -4.39
CA GLY A 92 20.60 -6.96 -3.90
C GLY A 92 19.76 -7.93 -4.67
N UNK A 93 19.18 -8.68 -4.12
CA UNK A 93 18.49 -9.71 -4.80
C UNK A 93 17.13 -9.27 -5.16
N GLY A 94 16.84 -9.94 -6.11
CA GLY A 94 15.54 -9.61 -6.65
C GLY A 94 15.58 -8.39 -7.53
N ASN A 95 14.44 -7.98 -7.99
CA ASN A 95 14.39 -6.76 -8.77
C ASN A 95 13.02 -6.13 -8.53
N ALA A 96 12.90 -4.87 -8.80
CA ALA A 96 11.62 -4.20 -8.63
C ALA A 96 11.59 -2.91 -9.43
N ARG A 97 10.38 -2.46 -9.73
CA ARG A 97 10.18 -1.19 -10.36
C ARG A 97 9.00 -0.57 -9.64
N ALA A 98 8.89 0.73 -9.63
CA ALA A 98 7.82 1.42 -8.96
C ALA A 98 7.32 2.55 -9.83
N ASP A 99 6.06 2.91 -9.63
CA ASP A 99 5.47 3.97 -10.42
C ASP A 99 4.39 4.62 -9.56
N ARG A 100 4.07 5.85 -9.85
CA ARG A 100 3.02 6.56 -9.13
C ARG A 100 2.17 7.33 -10.11
N ALA A 101 0.86 7.19 -10.01
CA ALA A 101 -0.06 7.96 -10.81
C ALA A 101 -0.96 8.64 -9.78
N ARG A 102 -0.76 9.93 -9.57
CA ARG A 102 -1.45 10.68 -8.55
C ARG A 102 -1.08 10.10 -7.21
N ASN A 103 -2.01 9.55 -6.47
CA ASN A 103 -1.66 9.00 -5.18
C ASN A 103 -1.69 7.47 -5.20
N THR A 104 -1.68 6.87 -6.35
CA THR A 104 -1.67 5.42 -6.46
C THR A 104 -0.27 4.94 -6.81
N TYR A 105 0.26 4.10 -5.96
CA TYR A 105 1.59 3.55 -6.15
C TYR A 105 1.52 2.12 -6.63
N THR A 106 2.38 1.76 -7.56
CA THR A 106 2.51 0.38 -8.00
C THR A 106 3.96 0.00 -7.78
N VAL A 107 4.21 -1.08 -7.05
CA VAL A 107 5.56 -1.58 -6.84
C VAL A 107 5.53 -3.05 -7.22
N ALA A 108 6.33 -3.42 -8.18
CA ALA A 108 6.28 -4.79 -8.70
C ALA A 108 7.66 -5.32 -9.00
N GLY A 109 7.82 -6.59 -8.92
CA GLY A 109 9.09 -7.21 -9.20
C GLY A 109 9.17 -8.63 -8.72
N SER A 110 10.32 -9.04 -8.25
CA SER A 110 10.48 -10.38 -7.72
C SER A 110 11.25 -10.31 -6.41
N ALA A 111 10.90 -11.17 -5.49
CA ALA A 111 11.50 -11.23 -4.17
C ALA A 111 12.06 -12.62 -3.94
N TYR A 112 13.14 -12.70 -3.19
CA TYR A 112 13.71 -13.98 -2.87
C TYR A 112 13.27 -14.33 -1.47
N GLY A 113 12.92 -15.56 -1.24
CA GLY A 113 12.51 -15.96 0.09
C GLY A 113 12.20 -17.42 0.18
N ILE A 114 11.42 -17.77 1.20
CA ILE A 114 11.12 -19.14 1.49
C ILE A 114 9.60 -19.31 1.48
N SER A 115 9.14 -20.36 0.84
CA SER A 115 7.72 -20.67 0.82
C SER A 115 7.50 -21.87 1.72
N SER A 116 6.38 -21.88 2.43
CA SER A 116 6.08 -23.02 3.27
C SER A 116 5.91 -24.28 2.43
N LYS A 117 5.70 -24.14 1.13
CA LYS A 117 5.55 -25.30 0.30
C LYS A 117 6.89 -25.93 0.00
N LYS A 118 7.97 -25.18 0.08
CA LYS A 118 9.30 -25.70 -0.16
C LYS A 118 10.22 -25.08 0.88
N PRO A 119 10.12 -25.44 2.10
CA PRO A 119 10.82 -24.76 3.18
C PRO A 119 12.35 -24.83 3.16
N ASN A 120 12.90 -25.71 2.39
CA ASN A 120 14.33 -25.83 2.39
C ASN A 120 14.97 -25.21 1.16
N THR A 121 14.23 -24.48 0.35
CA THR A 121 14.76 -23.93 -0.87
C THR A 121 14.42 -22.47 -0.98
N VAL A 122 15.39 -21.66 -1.37
CA VAL A 122 15.11 -20.26 -1.60
C VAL A 122 14.47 -20.15 -2.98
N VAL A 123 13.37 -19.47 -3.08
CA VAL A 123 12.68 -19.30 -4.35
C VAL A 123 12.53 -17.83 -4.69
N SER A 124 12.34 -17.55 -5.95
CA SER A 124 12.11 -16.20 -6.43
C SER A 124 10.64 -16.12 -6.76
N THR A 125 9.94 -15.16 -6.20
CA THR A 125 8.50 -15.05 -6.35
C THR A 125 8.13 -13.67 -6.83
N ASP A 126 7.25 -13.60 -7.82
CA ASP A 126 6.85 -12.30 -8.37
C ASP A 126 5.85 -11.64 -7.43
N PHE A 127 5.93 -10.35 -7.32
CA PHE A 127 4.99 -9.60 -6.50
C PHE A 127 4.51 -8.35 -7.23
N ASN A 128 3.33 -7.87 -6.88
CA ASN A 128 2.82 -6.64 -7.41
C ASN A 128 1.96 -6.02 -6.30
N ILE A 129 2.30 -4.81 -5.90
CA ILE A 129 1.58 -4.09 -4.87
C ILE A 129 0.94 -2.89 -5.49
N LEU A 130 -0.37 -2.74 -5.33
CA LEU A 130 -1.06 -1.57 -5.86
C LEU A 130 -1.74 -0.93 -4.66
N ALA A 131 -1.36 0.26 -4.33
CA ALA A 131 -1.84 0.92 -3.12
C ALA A 131 -2.04 2.40 -3.30
N GLU A 132 -3.08 2.92 -2.67
CA GLU A 132 -3.35 4.33 -2.73
C GLU A 132 -2.83 4.94 -1.45
N CYS A 133 -2.08 5.97 -1.55
CA CYS A 133 -1.61 6.73 -0.40
C CYS A 133 -2.28 8.16 -0.39
#